data_57710471a4dbc1ff268aada73fc53d7b
#
_entry.id   57710471a4dbc1ff268aada73fc53d7b
#
_cell.length_a   1.000
_cell.length_b   1.000
_cell.length_c   1.000
_cell.angle_alpha   90.00
_cell.angle_beta   90.00
_cell.angle_gamma   90.00
#
_symmetry.space_group_name_H-M   'P 1'
#
loop_
_entity.id
_entity.type
_entity.pdbx_description
1 polymer ?
#
loop_
_entity_poly.entity_id
_entity_poly.type
_entity_poly.pdbx_seq_one_letter_code
_entity_poly.pdbx_strand_id
1 'polypeptide(L)'
;MIVSDKVTVFRDFGRRLSEAQWVTLGATVFALLFAWPILPHLGQFGAFHDWEFTTELHWVPYYTLVHYHQFPLWNPYKCGGMPMFANPQARLLTPFLLLHLLFGPVIGLQLEIIAHLAIAWSGGYVLAKSIGLRRLSCVACAAVFPASSWFFLHIGEGHAVFLPATYLPWAAAFYCIAINRRRMLPAACGGLTIALMFFEGGLYVGIFAVILIATIILPMVLTRWSLWPLWSAITMAIFTAGFAAIKLLPAVGFFKLYPRGFTGGEGNQWSIIRICLFSRYQDILRSGPGSFGFQEYGAYISMAFVALALCGSIYGWRRPLPWLMAVLVFAKISQGDIGQHPLWNYLRSEKIFGGMLVAMRLPQRFLIGAVMAASVLAGIGAELLCTILRRSGAIIAGALLTIGLIDSWLIGPPNLKLIFRDKSTVLDMWPQFQQMRQLGAKGNMTHVAMANMGALECYEYTDIKTNAVGYDQPGYRGEQHLSGPGTAKVVHWTPNALTYTINAPLPTVLIVNQNYNEGWRVSSGRGEVFADDGLIGVRVPAGIQRLTLSYRSGPFLYGLAIGLVACAAMLLLWRYDL
;
A
#
# COMPACT_ATOMS: atom_id res chain seq x y z
N MET A 1 36.69 -36.90 -3.46
CA MET A 1 36.80 -36.34 -4.82
C MET A 1 35.50 -35.74 -5.36
N ILE A 2 34.33 -36.28 -5.05
CA ILE A 2 33.01 -35.79 -5.57
C ILE A 2 32.54 -34.46 -4.91
N VAL A 3 32.98 -34.15 -3.69
CA VAL A 3 32.58 -32.90 -2.99
C VAL A 3 33.39 -31.67 -3.47
N SER A 4 34.62 -31.88 -3.95
CA SER A 4 35.49 -30.82 -4.47
C SER A 4 34.99 -30.25 -5.80
N ASP A 5 34.41 -31.09 -6.67
CA ASP A 5 33.95 -30.65 -8.00
C ASP A 5 32.64 -29.82 -7.93
N LYS A 6 31.74 -30.14 -6.99
CA LYS A 6 30.50 -29.35 -6.80
C LYS A 6 30.77 -27.94 -6.26
N VAL A 7 31.77 -27.80 -5.38
CA VAL A 7 32.17 -26.49 -4.84
C VAL A 7 32.82 -25.60 -5.91
N THR A 8 33.59 -26.20 -6.82
CA THR A 8 34.21 -25.47 -7.94
C THR A 8 33.18 -25.03 -8.98
N VAL A 9 32.21 -25.87 -9.32
CA VAL A 9 31.11 -25.52 -10.24
C VAL A 9 30.28 -24.36 -9.71
N PHE A 10 29.90 -24.34 -8.42
CA PHE A 10 29.18 -23.21 -7.80
C PHE A 10 30.04 -21.94 -7.76
N ARG A 11 31.34 -22.05 -7.54
CA ARG A 11 32.27 -20.91 -7.52
C ARG A 11 32.47 -20.31 -8.92
N ASP A 12 32.50 -21.14 -9.97
CA ASP A 12 32.63 -20.68 -11.34
C ASP A 12 31.34 -20.15 -11.92
N PHE A 13 30.18 -20.72 -11.56
CA PHE A 13 28.87 -20.15 -11.87
C PHE A 13 28.71 -18.75 -11.26
N GLY A 14 29.10 -18.56 -10.01
CA GLY A 14 29.07 -17.29 -9.31
C GLY A 14 30.00 -16.21 -9.89
N ARG A 15 31.07 -16.59 -10.58
CA ARG A 15 31.96 -15.63 -11.26
C ARG A 15 31.44 -15.15 -12.61
N ARG A 16 30.48 -15.88 -13.22
CA ARG A 16 29.92 -15.57 -14.54
C ARG A 16 28.71 -14.65 -14.48
N LEU A 17 28.03 -14.51 -13.31
CA LEU A 17 26.87 -13.64 -13.17
C LEU A 17 27.28 -12.19 -12.87
N SER A 18 26.65 -11.24 -13.57
CA SER A 18 26.73 -9.82 -13.21
C SER A 18 26.10 -9.57 -11.83
N GLU A 19 26.46 -8.45 -11.19
CA GLU A 19 25.89 -8.12 -9.87
C GLU A 19 24.36 -7.98 -9.92
N ALA A 20 23.82 -7.43 -11.01
CA ALA A 20 22.37 -7.32 -11.21
C ALA A 20 21.71 -8.72 -11.27
N GLN A 21 22.28 -9.67 -11.99
CA GLN A 21 21.78 -11.04 -12.06
C GLN A 21 21.82 -11.73 -10.68
N TRP A 22 22.87 -11.49 -9.89
CA TRP A 22 22.96 -11.98 -8.51
C TRP A 22 21.87 -11.41 -7.62
N VAL A 23 21.62 -10.11 -7.72
CA VAL A 23 20.55 -9.45 -6.95
C VAL A 23 19.18 -10.01 -7.36
N THR A 24 18.93 -10.13 -8.66
CA THR A 24 17.66 -10.69 -9.17
C THR A 24 17.47 -12.13 -8.70
N LEU A 25 18.49 -12.98 -8.83
CA LEU A 25 18.41 -14.38 -8.37
C LEU A 25 18.16 -14.48 -6.87
N GLY A 26 18.90 -13.73 -6.06
CA GLY A 26 18.72 -13.70 -4.60
C GLY A 26 17.34 -13.23 -4.18
N ALA A 27 16.85 -12.15 -4.81
CA ALA A 27 15.52 -11.62 -4.56
C ALA A 27 14.42 -12.60 -4.94
N THR A 28 14.54 -13.26 -6.10
CA THR A 28 13.58 -14.27 -6.57
C THR A 28 13.55 -15.49 -5.64
N VAL A 29 14.73 -16.01 -5.28
CA VAL A 29 14.83 -17.17 -4.36
C VAL A 29 14.24 -16.82 -3.00
N PHE A 30 14.56 -15.64 -2.45
CA PHE A 30 13.99 -15.18 -1.19
C PHE A 30 12.46 -15.10 -1.27
N ALA A 31 11.93 -14.44 -2.30
CA ALA A 31 10.50 -14.25 -2.48
C ALA A 31 9.74 -15.59 -2.58
N LEU A 32 10.23 -16.52 -3.39
CA LEU A 32 9.62 -17.84 -3.53
C LEU A 32 9.68 -18.67 -2.24
N LEU A 33 10.81 -18.61 -1.51
CA LEU A 33 10.96 -19.32 -0.23
C LEU A 33 10.03 -18.74 0.86
N PHE A 34 9.82 -17.43 0.90
CA PHE A 34 8.99 -16.81 1.92
C PHE A 34 7.50 -16.72 1.54
N ALA A 35 7.17 -16.75 0.24
CA ALA A 35 5.79 -16.82 -0.25
C ALA A 35 5.29 -18.25 -0.52
N TRP A 36 6.05 -19.29 -0.15
CA TRP A 36 5.74 -20.70 -0.47
C TRP A 36 4.29 -21.13 -0.15
N PRO A 37 3.61 -20.62 0.92
CA PRO A 37 2.25 -21.05 1.22
C PRO A 37 1.22 -20.55 0.19
N ILE A 38 1.54 -19.51 -0.60
CA ILE A 38 0.66 -18.97 -1.64
C ILE A 38 0.73 -19.84 -2.91
N LEU A 39 1.91 -20.38 -3.25
CA LEU A 39 2.17 -21.04 -4.53
C LEU A 39 1.20 -22.19 -4.86
N PRO A 40 0.81 -23.09 -3.92
CA PRO A 40 -0.16 -24.15 -4.21
C PRO A 40 -1.60 -23.66 -4.43
N HIS A 41 -1.88 -22.40 -4.13
CA HIS A 41 -3.22 -21.82 -4.13
C HIS A 41 -3.39 -20.68 -5.16
N LEU A 42 -2.54 -20.67 -6.20
CA LEU A 42 -2.67 -19.68 -7.28
C LEU A 42 -4.04 -19.78 -7.95
N GLY A 43 -4.71 -18.64 -8.11
CA GLY A 43 -6.06 -18.54 -8.68
C GLY A 43 -7.20 -18.79 -7.69
N GLN A 44 -6.93 -19.14 -6.44
CA GLN A 44 -7.96 -19.23 -5.40
C GLN A 44 -8.18 -17.85 -4.74
N PHE A 45 -9.44 -17.55 -4.40
CA PHE A 45 -9.80 -16.28 -3.75
C PHE A 45 -9.31 -16.21 -2.31
N GLY A 46 -9.04 -15.00 -1.85
CA GLY A 46 -8.82 -14.71 -0.44
C GLY A 46 -10.16 -14.48 0.25
N ALA A 47 -10.53 -15.34 1.19
CA ALA A 47 -11.78 -15.24 1.94
C ALA A 47 -11.58 -14.95 3.44
N PHE A 48 -10.34 -14.80 3.87
CA PHE A 48 -10.01 -14.62 5.28
C PHE A 48 -9.91 -13.14 5.63
N HIS A 49 -10.59 -12.69 6.69
CA HIS A 49 -10.58 -11.33 7.22
C HIS A 49 -10.83 -10.24 6.15
N ASP A 50 -9.91 -9.32 5.90
CA ASP A 50 -10.08 -8.18 5.00
C ASP A 50 -9.80 -8.53 3.51
N TRP A 51 -9.60 -9.82 3.17
CA TRP A 51 -9.30 -10.24 1.80
C TRP A 51 -10.45 -9.99 0.82
N GLU A 52 -11.70 -10.15 1.27
CA GLU A 52 -12.88 -9.82 0.46
C GLU A 52 -12.90 -8.33 0.08
N PHE A 53 -12.64 -7.46 1.05
CA PHE A 53 -12.50 -6.02 0.83
C PHE A 53 -11.35 -5.70 -0.14
N THR A 54 -10.19 -6.33 0.07
CA THR A 54 -9.01 -6.13 -0.77
C THR A 54 -9.23 -6.62 -2.19
N THR A 55 -9.86 -7.79 -2.37
CA THR A 55 -10.12 -8.36 -3.70
C THR A 55 -11.14 -7.52 -4.47
N GLU A 56 -12.17 -6.99 -3.80
CA GLU A 56 -13.14 -6.07 -4.42
C GLU A 56 -12.45 -4.80 -4.94
N LEU A 57 -11.53 -4.20 -4.17
CA LEU A 57 -10.76 -3.05 -4.60
C LEU A 57 -9.86 -3.29 -5.83
N HIS A 58 -9.59 -4.55 -6.19
CA HIS A 58 -8.86 -4.92 -7.41
C HIS A 58 -9.82 -5.36 -8.52
N TRP A 59 -10.90 -6.06 -8.17
CA TRP A 59 -11.88 -6.56 -9.13
C TRP A 59 -12.62 -5.43 -9.84
N VAL A 60 -13.18 -4.48 -9.10
CA VAL A 60 -13.99 -3.39 -9.71
C VAL A 60 -13.18 -2.54 -10.69
N PRO A 61 -11.95 -2.10 -10.37
CA PRO A 61 -11.10 -1.41 -11.34
C PRO A 61 -10.76 -2.25 -12.56
N TYR A 62 -10.37 -3.51 -12.34
CA TYR A 62 -10.07 -4.43 -13.43
C TYR A 62 -11.27 -4.57 -14.38
N TYR A 63 -12.45 -4.85 -13.84
CA TYR A 63 -13.67 -5.03 -14.60
C TYR A 63 -14.08 -3.74 -15.35
N THR A 64 -13.93 -2.59 -14.69
CA THR A 64 -14.21 -1.27 -15.31
C THR A 64 -13.28 -1.00 -16.49
N LEU A 65 -12.00 -1.33 -16.37
CA LEU A 65 -11.01 -1.16 -17.45
C LEU A 65 -11.24 -2.13 -18.61
N VAL A 66 -11.42 -3.42 -18.30
CA VAL A 66 -11.45 -4.49 -19.31
C VAL A 66 -12.81 -4.61 -20.00
N HIS A 67 -13.89 -4.51 -19.23
CA HIS A 67 -15.25 -4.72 -19.76
C HIS A 67 -15.88 -3.43 -20.29
N TYR A 68 -15.72 -2.31 -19.54
CA TYR A 68 -16.30 -1.03 -19.95
C TYR A 68 -15.33 -0.10 -20.66
N HIS A 69 -14.05 -0.45 -20.78
CA HIS A 69 -12.98 0.39 -21.38
C HIS A 69 -12.93 1.81 -20.79
N GLN A 70 -13.18 1.91 -19.47
CA GLN A 70 -13.23 3.18 -18.75
C GLN A 70 -12.20 3.19 -17.62
N PHE A 71 -11.63 4.37 -17.36
CA PHE A 71 -10.81 4.56 -16.16
C PHE A 71 -11.73 4.56 -14.93
N PRO A 72 -11.45 3.76 -13.87
CA PRO A 72 -12.38 3.53 -12.76
C PRO A 72 -12.42 4.73 -11.79
N LEU A 73 -13.25 5.72 -12.10
CA LEU A 73 -13.45 6.90 -11.29
C LEU A 73 -14.55 6.71 -10.23
N TRP A 74 -15.61 5.96 -10.54
CA TRP A 74 -16.75 5.67 -9.68
C TRP A 74 -16.91 4.18 -9.43
N ASN A 75 -17.25 3.80 -8.20
CA ASN A 75 -17.60 2.43 -7.81
C ASN A 75 -19.08 2.37 -7.44
N PRO A 76 -19.97 1.87 -8.30
CA PRO A 76 -21.38 1.70 -8.00
C PRO A 76 -21.67 0.48 -7.12
N TYR A 77 -20.72 -0.45 -7.01
CA TYR A 77 -20.91 -1.76 -6.38
C TYR A 77 -20.80 -1.71 -4.84
N LYS A 78 -20.44 -0.57 -4.27
CA LYS A 78 -20.11 -0.46 -2.85
C LYS A 78 -20.78 0.73 -2.19
N CYS A 79 -21.41 0.52 -1.01
CA CYS A 79 -22.01 1.53 -0.15
C CYS A 79 -23.03 2.44 -0.85
N GLY A 80 -23.77 1.95 -1.85
CA GLY A 80 -24.68 2.77 -2.65
C GLY A 80 -23.99 3.65 -3.70
N GLY A 81 -22.71 3.43 -3.98
CA GLY A 81 -21.89 4.19 -4.91
C GLY A 81 -20.94 5.18 -4.23
N MET A 82 -19.67 5.16 -4.66
CA MET A 82 -18.62 6.01 -4.10
C MET A 82 -17.50 6.29 -5.11
N PRO A 83 -16.70 7.39 -4.92
CA PRO A 83 -15.54 7.64 -5.77
C PRO A 83 -14.50 6.53 -5.64
N MET A 84 -14.22 5.79 -6.73
CA MET A 84 -13.28 4.66 -6.74
C MET A 84 -11.83 5.13 -6.69
N PHE A 85 -11.40 5.94 -7.66
CA PHE A 85 -9.99 6.38 -7.71
C PHE A 85 -9.60 7.26 -6.53
N ALA A 86 -10.54 8.06 -6.00
CA ALA A 86 -10.31 8.92 -4.85
C ALA A 86 -10.23 8.16 -3.53
N ASN A 87 -10.74 6.91 -3.45
CA ASN A 87 -10.55 6.07 -2.28
C ASN A 87 -9.04 5.89 -2.03
N PRO A 88 -8.52 6.30 -0.86
CA PRO A 88 -7.08 6.23 -0.58
C PRO A 88 -6.48 4.83 -0.69
N GLN A 89 -7.28 3.79 -0.48
CA GLN A 89 -6.86 2.39 -0.56
C GLN A 89 -6.96 1.78 -1.97
N ALA A 90 -7.55 2.49 -2.94
CA ALA A 90 -7.60 2.04 -4.32
C ALA A 90 -6.20 2.02 -4.97
N ARG A 91 -5.86 0.91 -5.62
CA ARG A 91 -4.51 0.57 -6.12
C ARG A 91 -4.52 0.50 -7.65
N LEU A 92 -4.42 1.64 -8.31
CA LEU A 92 -4.65 1.73 -9.76
C LEU A 92 -3.42 2.12 -10.59
N LEU A 93 -2.63 3.08 -10.13
CA LEU A 93 -1.47 3.59 -10.87
C LEU A 93 -0.17 2.87 -10.46
N THR A 94 -0.24 1.56 -10.34
CA THR A 94 0.87 0.71 -9.93
C THR A 94 1.42 -0.08 -11.12
N PRO A 95 2.73 -0.39 -11.17
CA PRO A 95 3.29 -1.27 -12.18
C PRO A 95 2.60 -2.66 -12.19
N PHE A 96 2.07 -3.08 -11.05
CA PHE A 96 1.38 -4.37 -10.90
C PHE A 96 0.00 -4.42 -11.57
N LEU A 97 -0.57 -3.27 -11.94
CA LEU A 97 -1.79 -3.26 -12.76
C LEU A 97 -1.63 -4.15 -14.02
N LEU A 98 -0.41 -4.19 -14.59
CA LEU A 98 -0.12 -5.07 -15.72
C LEU A 98 -0.33 -6.56 -15.38
N LEU A 99 0.05 -7.01 -14.19
CA LEU A 99 -0.19 -8.39 -13.73
C LEU A 99 -1.69 -8.66 -13.58
N HIS A 100 -2.44 -7.69 -13.06
CA HIS A 100 -3.90 -7.81 -12.95
C HIS A 100 -4.58 -7.87 -14.32
N LEU A 101 -4.11 -7.09 -15.29
CA LEU A 101 -4.65 -7.11 -16.65
C LEU A 101 -4.32 -8.40 -17.39
N LEU A 102 -3.14 -8.98 -17.21
CA LEU A 102 -2.68 -10.19 -17.90
C LEU A 102 -3.23 -11.49 -17.28
N PHE A 103 -3.32 -11.56 -15.97
CA PHE A 103 -3.63 -12.80 -15.23
C PHE A 103 -4.95 -12.74 -14.45
N GLY A 104 -5.68 -11.62 -14.55
CA GLY A 104 -6.83 -11.34 -13.71
C GLY A 104 -6.44 -10.86 -12.30
N PRO A 105 -7.40 -10.25 -11.55
CA PRO A 105 -7.10 -9.61 -10.27
C PRO A 105 -6.64 -10.59 -9.20
N VAL A 106 -7.14 -11.82 -9.17
CA VAL A 106 -6.79 -12.81 -8.13
C VAL A 106 -5.35 -13.30 -8.27
N ILE A 107 -4.97 -13.82 -9.45
CA ILE A 107 -3.61 -14.27 -9.72
C ILE A 107 -2.66 -13.07 -9.72
N GLY A 108 -3.08 -11.94 -10.30
CA GLY A 108 -2.32 -10.70 -10.31
C GLY A 108 -1.90 -10.26 -8.90
N LEU A 109 -2.84 -10.28 -7.94
CA LEU A 109 -2.57 -9.94 -6.55
C LEU A 109 -1.61 -10.93 -5.85
N GLN A 110 -1.74 -12.22 -6.12
CA GLN A 110 -0.83 -13.24 -5.59
C GLN A 110 0.60 -13.06 -6.12
N LEU A 111 0.74 -12.80 -7.42
CA LEU A 111 2.04 -12.50 -8.04
C LEU A 111 2.63 -11.17 -7.53
N GLU A 112 1.78 -10.18 -7.29
CA GLU A 112 2.18 -8.90 -6.69
C GLU A 112 2.77 -9.07 -5.30
N ILE A 113 2.17 -9.91 -4.43
CA ILE A 113 2.71 -10.22 -3.11
C ILE A 113 4.12 -10.82 -3.22
N ILE A 114 4.31 -11.78 -4.13
CA ILE A 114 5.62 -12.41 -4.36
C ILE A 114 6.64 -11.37 -4.86
N ALA A 115 6.23 -10.52 -5.82
CA ALA A 115 7.09 -9.48 -6.37
C ALA A 115 7.50 -8.45 -5.30
N HIS A 116 6.61 -8.07 -4.41
CA HIS A 116 6.92 -7.16 -3.31
C HIS A 116 8.00 -7.70 -2.37
N LEU A 117 7.99 -8.99 -2.04
CA LEU A 117 9.07 -9.59 -1.25
C LEU A 117 10.43 -9.51 -1.97
N ALA A 118 10.44 -9.72 -3.29
CA ALA A 118 11.66 -9.56 -4.10
C ALA A 118 12.12 -8.08 -4.15
N ILE A 119 11.19 -7.13 -4.25
CA ILE A 119 11.47 -5.69 -4.22
C ILE A 119 12.09 -5.28 -2.89
N ALA A 120 11.55 -5.75 -1.76
CA ALA A 120 12.11 -5.43 -0.45
C ALA A 120 13.54 -5.94 -0.31
N TRP A 121 13.78 -7.20 -0.71
CA TRP A 121 15.11 -7.80 -0.65
C TRP A 121 16.11 -7.08 -1.54
N SER A 122 15.76 -6.84 -2.82
CA SER A 122 16.62 -6.12 -3.76
C SER A 122 16.89 -4.69 -3.32
N GLY A 123 15.89 -3.98 -2.79
CA GLY A 123 16.05 -2.63 -2.24
C GLY A 123 17.01 -2.59 -1.05
N GLY A 124 16.92 -3.55 -0.12
CA GLY A 124 17.85 -3.69 1.00
C GLY A 124 19.29 -3.95 0.55
N TYR A 125 19.47 -4.78 -0.49
CA TYR A 125 20.79 -5.02 -1.09
C TYR A 125 21.38 -3.75 -1.71
N VAL A 126 20.60 -3.05 -2.54
CA VAL A 126 21.02 -1.80 -3.21
C VAL A 126 21.32 -0.71 -2.18
N LEU A 127 20.51 -0.59 -1.12
CA LEU A 127 20.76 0.34 -0.03
C LEU A 127 22.11 0.05 0.65
N ALA A 128 22.35 -1.21 1.04
CA ALA A 128 23.61 -1.61 1.66
C ALA A 128 24.81 -1.36 0.75
N LYS A 129 24.66 -1.64 -0.54
CA LYS A 129 25.68 -1.33 -1.55
C LYS A 129 25.94 0.15 -1.67
N SER A 130 24.89 0.99 -1.62
CA SER A 130 25.00 2.44 -1.73
C SER A 130 25.78 3.07 -0.57
N ILE A 131 25.82 2.42 0.61
CA ILE A 131 26.62 2.85 1.76
C ILE A 131 27.98 2.15 1.85
N GLY A 132 28.37 1.38 0.82
CA GLY A 132 29.71 0.81 0.65
C GLY A 132 29.95 -0.50 1.39
N LEU A 133 28.93 -1.32 1.61
CA LEU A 133 29.05 -2.64 2.22
C LEU A 133 29.47 -3.70 1.20
N ARG A 134 30.16 -4.79 1.67
CA ARG A 134 30.53 -5.96 0.87
C ARG A 134 29.33 -6.87 0.63
N ARG A 135 29.45 -7.81 -0.33
CA ARG A 135 28.34 -8.69 -0.74
C ARG A 135 27.62 -9.39 0.41
N LEU A 136 28.35 -10.07 1.32
CA LEU A 136 27.73 -10.76 2.46
C LEU A 136 26.95 -9.80 3.36
N SER A 137 27.53 -8.62 3.61
CA SER A 137 26.90 -7.56 4.41
C SER A 137 25.66 -6.97 3.71
N CYS A 138 25.69 -6.88 2.36
CA CYS A 138 24.53 -6.50 1.57
C CYS A 138 23.41 -7.55 1.68
N VAL A 139 23.74 -8.83 1.62
CA VAL A 139 22.76 -9.93 1.80
C VAL A 139 22.17 -9.89 3.21
N ALA A 140 22.98 -9.66 4.24
CA ALA A 140 22.47 -9.52 5.60
C ALA A 140 21.47 -8.36 5.74
N CYS A 141 21.79 -7.18 5.19
CA CYS A 141 20.86 -6.04 5.16
C CYS A 141 19.58 -6.37 4.38
N ALA A 142 19.71 -7.00 3.20
CA ALA A 142 18.60 -7.34 2.31
C ALA A 142 17.61 -8.32 2.96
N ALA A 143 18.09 -9.25 3.78
CA ALA A 143 17.29 -10.33 4.32
C ALA A 143 16.41 -9.93 5.51
N VAL A 144 16.93 -9.09 6.41
CA VAL A 144 16.31 -8.80 7.72
C VAL A 144 14.94 -8.15 7.60
N PHE A 145 14.83 -7.10 6.78
CA PHE A 145 13.60 -6.32 6.65
C PHE A 145 12.41 -7.13 6.10
N PRO A 146 12.52 -7.79 4.92
CA PRO A 146 11.41 -8.56 4.37
C PRO A 146 11.16 -9.89 5.09
N ALA A 147 12.08 -10.37 5.92
CA ALA A 147 11.88 -11.56 6.74
C ALA A 147 11.11 -11.30 8.05
N SER A 148 10.84 -10.02 8.38
CA SER A 148 10.02 -9.67 9.56
C SER A 148 8.61 -10.23 9.44
N SER A 149 8.03 -10.70 10.56
CA SER A 149 6.65 -11.17 10.62
C SER A 149 5.62 -10.10 10.22
N TRP A 150 5.98 -8.82 10.29
CA TRP A 150 5.10 -7.70 9.99
C TRP A 150 4.43 -7.83 8.62
N PHE A 151 5.19 -8.17 7.58
CA PHE A 151 4.64 -8.38 6.24
C PHE A 151 3.65 -9.54 6.20
N PHE A 152 4.01 -10.67 6.80
CA PHE A 152 3.23 -11.90 6.75
C PHE A 152 1.95 -11.79 7.56
N LEU A 153 1.97 -11.07 8.67
CA LEU A 153 0.79 -10.79 9.48
C LEU A 153 -0.18 -9.85 8.77
N HIS A 154 0.33 -8.75 8.20
CA HIS A 154 -0.53 -7.83 7.44
C HIS A 154 -1.07 -8.46 6.15
N ILE A 155 -0.26 -9.20 5.40
CA ILE A 155 -0.73 -9.95 4.23
C ILE A 155 -1.74 -11.02 4.67
N GLY A 156 -1.46 -11.72 5.76
CA GLY A 156 -2.39 -12.69 6.34
C GLY A 156 -3.77 -12.11 6.62
N GLU A 157 -3.84 -10.89 7.16
CA GLU A 157 -5.11 -10.18 7.46
C GLU A 157 -5.84 -9.67 6.21
N GLY A 158 -5.14 -9.47 5.09
CA GLY A 158 -5.70 -8.83 3.89
C GLY A 158 -5.36 -7.35 3.76
N HIS A 159 -4.42 -6.86 4.55
CA HIS A 159 -3.96 -5.47 4.52
C HIS A 159 -2.98 -5.21 3.36
N ALA A 160 -3.39 -5.41 2.10
CA ALA A 160 -2.53 -5.21 0.93
C ALA A 160 -2.01 -3.77 0.80
N VAL A 161 -2.64 -2.79 1.43
CA VAL A 161 -2.18 -1.39 1.50
C VAL A 161 -0.82 -1.22 2.20
N PHE A 162 -0.32 -2.25 2.88
CA PHE A 162 1.01 -2.26 3.49
C PHE A 162 2.08 -2.95 2.63
N LEU A 163 1.71 -3.62 1.53
CA LEU A 163 2.68 -4.18 0.57
C LEU A 163 3.71 -3.14 0.11
N PRO A 164 3.32 -1.89 -0.21
CA PRO A 164 4.28 -0.88 -0.64
C PRO A 164 5.33 -0.48 0.42
N ALA A 165 5.26 -0.97 1.68
CA ALA A 165 6.36 -0.82 2.63
C ALA A 165 7.68 -1.43 2.10
N THR A 166 7.58 -2.40 1.19
CA THR A 166 8.72 -3.00 0.49
C THR A 166 9.55 -2.02 -0.34
N TYR A 167 9.01 -0.85 -0.65
CA TYR A 167 9.74 0.23 -1.31
C TYR A 167 10.59 1.10 -0.35
N LEU A 168 10.41 0.98 0.99
CA LEU A 168 11.18 1.77 1.95
C LEU A 168 12.71 1.65 1.76
N PRO A 169 13.29 0.44 1.57
CA PRO A 169 14.71 0.30 1.31
C PRO A 169 15.14 0.98 0.00
N TRP A 170 14.31 0.96 -1.05
CA TRP A 170 14.59 1.62 -2.31
C TRP A 170 14.58 3.15 -2.18
N ALA A 171 13.61 3.72 -1.47
CA ALA A 171 13.58 5.16 -1.19
C ALA A 171 14.84 5.60 -0.44
N ALA A 172 15.25 4.85 0.60
CA ALA A 172 16.49 5.11 1.33
C ALA A 172 17.74 4.89 0.45
N ALA A 173 17.76 3.88 -0.44
CA ALA A 173 18.85 3.63 -1.37
C ALA A 173 19.04 4.80 -2.33
N PHE A 174 17.98 5.27 -2.97
CA PHE A 174 18.04 6.43 -3.88
C PHE A 174 18.48 7.70 -3.16
N TYR A 175 18.02 7.91 -1.93
CA TYR A 175 18.49 9.01 -1.10
C TYR A 175 20.00 8.93 -0.85
N CYS A 176 20.52 7.77 -0.43
CA CYS A 176 21.95 7.56 -0.21
C CYS A 176 22.78 7.71 -1.50
N ILE A 177 22.27 7.22 -2.64
CA ILE A 177 22.91 7.36 -3.96
C ILE A 177 22.98 8.85 -4.37
N ALA A 178 21.90 9.61 -4.17
CA ALA A 178 21.86 11.05 -4.46
C ALA A 178 22.93 11.80 -3.69
N ILE A 179 23.05 11.54 -2.39
CA ILE A 179 24.06 12.16 -1.53
C ILE A 179 25.47 11.78 -1.97
N ASN A 180 25.73 10.49 -2.26
CA ASN A 180 27.06 10.00 -2.60
C ASN A 180 27.52 10.50 -3.96
N ARG A 181 26.63 10.55 -4.93
CA ARG A 181 26.93 11.01 -6.30
C ARG A 181 26.83 12.52 -6.47
N ARG A 182 26.22 13.21 -5.50
CA ARG A 182 25.88 14.64 -5.56
C ARG A 182 25.08 14.98 -6.82
N ARG A 183 24.00 14.19 -7.10
CA ARG A 183 23.10 14.33 -8.24
C ARG A 183 21.66 14.34 -7.81
N MET A 184 20.80 15.10 -8.50
CA MET A 184 19.39 15.24 -8.17
C MET A 184 18.53 14.12 -8.77
N LEU A 185 18.92 13.52 -9.89
CA LEU A 185 18.16 12.46 -10.54
C LEU A 185 17.89 11.25 -9.61
N PRO A 186 18.86 10.70 -8.86
CA PRO A 186 18.54 9.63 -7.89
C PRO A 186 17.55 10.11 -6.81
N ALA A 187 17.63 11.37 -6.37
CA ALA A 187 16.64 11.91 -5.42
C ALA A 187 15.24 11.98 -6.03
N ALA A 188 15.11 12.38 -7.31
CA ALA A 188 13.85 12.35 -8.04
C ALA A 188 13.30 10.91 -8.16
N CYS A 189 14.16 9.92 -8.44
CA CYS A 189 13.79 8.49 -8.42
C CYS A 189 13.29 8.05 -7.04
N GLY A 190 13.93 8.53 -5.97
CA GLY A 190 13.44 8.31 -4.59
C GLY A 190 12.07 8.92 -4.36
N GLY A 191 11.82 10.13 -4.90
CA GLY A 191 10.50 10.77 -4.85
C GLY A 191 9.43 9.97 -5.59
N LEU A 192 9.73 9.47 -6.78
CA LEU A 192 8.85 8.56 -7.52
C LEU A 192 8.58 7.27 -6.73
N THR A 193 9.61 6.71 -6.08
CA THR A 193 9.45 5.51 -5.25
C THR A 193 8.48 5.73 -4.10
N ILE A 194 8.51 6.92 -3.45
CA ILE A 194 7.54 7.27 -2.42
C ILE A 194 6.14 7.49 -3.04
N ALA A 195 6.05 8.09 -4.22
CA ALA A 195 4.77 8.26 -4.92
C ALA A 195 4.12 6.91 -5.28
N LEU A 196 4.91 5.89 -5.66
CA LEU A 196 4.41 4.52 -5.87
C LEU A 196 3.74 3.94 -4.60
N MET A 197 4.24 4.28 -3.40
CA MET A 197 3.60 3.86 -2.16
C MET A 197 2.16 4.41 -2.06
N PHE A 198 1.94 5.66 -2.46
CA PHE A 198 0.59 6.25 -2.48
C PHE A 198 -0.29 5.66 -3.59
N PHE A 199 0.27 5.36 -4.76
CA PHE A 199 -0.46 4.74 -5.87
C PHE A 199 -0.98 3.35 -5.53
N GLU A 200 -0.27 2.64 -4.67
CA GLU A 200 -0.65 1.32 -4.17
C GLU A 200 -1.50 1.39 -2.88
N GLY A 201 -2.14 2.52 -2.62
CA GLY A 201 -3.02 2.70 -1.46
C GLY A 201 -2.29 2.78 -0.11
N GLY A 202 -0.96 2.81 -0.12
CA GLY A 202 -0.11 2.83 1.07
C GLY A 202 0.05 4.23 1.67
N LEU A 203 -1.03 4.92 2.02
CA LEU A 203 -0.97 6.24 2.64
C LEU A 203 -0.11 6.22 3.92
N TYR A 204 -0.27 5.20 4.75
CA TYR A 204 0.55 4.99 5.95
C TYR A 204 2.02 4.84 5.60
N VAL A 205 2.31 4.03 4.58
CA VAL A 205 3.67 3.67 4.17
C VAL A 205 4.42 4.87 3.60
N GLY A 206 3.73 5.71 2.81
CA GLY A 206 4.30 6.97 2.34
C GLY A 206 4.74 7.86 3.50
N ILE A 207 3.95 7.92 4.58
CA ILE A 207 4.31 8.65 5.81
C ILE A 207 5.51 7.99 6.50
N PHE A 208 5.61 6.66 6.56
CA PHE A 208 6.80 5.98 7.10
C PHE A 208 8.06 6.39 6.33
N ALA A 209 7.99 6.46 4.99
CA ALA A 209 9.11 6.90 4.17
C ALA A 209 9.51 8.35 4.46
N VAL A 210 8.54 9.26 4.58
CA VAL A 210 8.81 10.67 4.92
C VAL A 210 9.48 10.79 6.29
N ILE A 211 8.96 10.09 7.32
CA ILE A 211 9.54 10.09 8.66
C ILE A 211 10.94 9.48 8.65
N LEU A 212 11.16 8.38 7.92
CA LEU A 212 12.48 7.75 7.79
C LEU A 212 13.50 8.75 7.23
N ILE A 213 13.20 9.37 6.09
CA ILE A 213 14.10 10.35 5.48
C ILE A 213 14.31 11.55 6.40
N ALA A 214 13.24 12.13 6.97
CA ALA A 214 13.34 13.26 7.88
C ALA A 214 14.25 12.96 9.09
N THR A 215 14.14 11.75 9.65
CA THR A 215 14.94 11.34 10.82
C THR A 215 16.42 11.21 10.47
N ILE A 216 16.78 10.73 9.29
CA ILE A 216 18.18 10.49 8.91
C ILE A 216 18.87 11.72 8.29
N ILE A 217 18.16 12.79 7.91
CA ILE A 217 18.74 13.99 7.32
C ILE A 217 19.79 14.61 8.23
N LEU A 218 19.41 15.00 9.45
CA LEU A 218 20.30 15.69 10.40
C LEU A 218 21.55 14.86 10.73
N PRO A 219 21.44 13.58 11.14
CA PRO A 219 22.62 12.74 11.34
C PRO A 219 23.51 12.64 10.09
N MET A 220 22.93 12.57 8.88
CA MET A 220 23.73 12.53 7.66
C MET A 220 24.40 13.86 7.34
N VAL A 221 23.77 15.01 7.60
CA VAL A 221 24.40 16.31 7.48
C VAL A 221 25.59 16.41 8.44
N LEU A 222 25.40 16.07 9.72
CA LEU A 222 26.43 16.15 10.75
C LEU A 222 27.60 15.18 10.51
N THR A 223 27.33 13.95 10.08
CA THR A 223 28.38 12.95 9.87
C THR A 223 29.19 13.18 8.59
N ARG A 224 28.61 13.83 7.60
CA ARG A 224 29.25 14.09 6.29
C ARG A 224 29.77 15.52 6.13
N TRP A 225 29.42 16.43 7.05
CA TRP A 225 29.74 17.86 6.97
C TRP A 225 29.36 18.47 5.61
N SER A 226 28.14 18.19 5.16
CA SER A 226 27.63 18.54 3.83
C SER A 226 26.14 18.81 3.88
N LEU A 227 25.65 19.75 3.08
CA LEU A 227 24.22 20.04 2.90
C LEU A 227 23.54 19.17 1.82
N TRP A 228 24.28 18.32 1.12
CA TRP A 228 23.69 17.42 0.12
C TRP A 228 22.57 16.52 0.65
N PRO A 229 22.61 16.00 1.90
CA PRO A 229 21.47 15.29 2.46
C PRO A 229 20.19 16.13 2.49
N LEU A 230 20.29 17.42 2.82
CA LEU A 230 19.13 18.32 2.83
C LEU A 230 18.60 18.58 1.40
N TRP A 231 19.48 18.93 0.46
CA TRP A 231 19.07 19.16 -0.94
C TRP A 231 18.46 17.91 -1.57
N SER A 232 19.03 16.73 -1.32
CA SER A 232 18.47 15.46 -1.79
C SER A 232 17.08 15.21 -1.21
N ALA A 233 16.86 15.49 0.08
CA ALA A 233 15.55 15.34 0.72
C ALA A 233 14.51 16.32 0.16
N ILE A 234 14.89 17.58 -0.06
CA ILE A 234 14.01 18.60 -0.69
C ILE A 234 13.62 18.15 -2.09
N THR A 235 14.57 17.69 -2.90
CA THR A 235 14.29 17.16 -4.24
C THR A 235 13.34 15.97 -4.18
N MET A 236 13.58 15.00 -3.28
CA MET A 236 12.67 13.88 -3.08
C MET A 236 11.27 14.36 -2.72
N ALA A 237 11.13 15.32 -1.79
CA ALA A 237 9.83 15.85 -1.37
C ALA A 237 9.08 16.53 -2.52
N ILE A 238 9.76 17.34 -3.34
CA ILE A 238 9.19 18.00 -4.51
C ILE A 238 8.67 16.97 -5.52
N PHE A 239 9.48 15.96 -5.86
CA PHE A 239 9.08 14.93 -6.81
C PHE A 239 8.02 13.99 -6.24
N THR A 240 8.07 13.69 -4.92
CA THR A 240 6.98 12.96 -4.25
C THR A 240 5.66 13.71 -4.37
N ALA A 241 5.64 14.99 -4.02
CA ALA A 241 4.44 15.83 -4.11
C ALA A 241 3.95 15.94 -5.57
N GLY A 242 4.87 16.13 -6.53
CA GLY A 242 4.54 16.20 -7.93
C GLY A 242 3.91 14.92 -8.48
N PHE A 243 4.57 13.79 -8.33
CA PHE A 243 4.03 12.51 -8.83
C PHE A 243 2.80 12.06 -8.07
N ALA A 244 2.79 12.15 -6.73
CA ALA A 244 1.67 11.69 -5.92
C ALA A 244 0.42 12.59 -6.03
N ALA A 245 0.52 13.81 -6.59
CA ALA A 245 -0.60 14.75 -6.70
C ALA A 245 -1.83 14.13 -7.36
N ILE A 246 -1.65 13.30 -8.41
CA ILE A 246 -2.74 12.62 -9.11
C ILE A 246 -3.59 11.74 -8.18
N LYS A 247 -2.98 11.17 -7.14
CA LYS A 247 -3.65 10.32 -6.13
C LYS A 247 -4.07 11.11 -4.90
N LEU A 248 -3.18 11.96 -4.39
CA LEU A 248 -3.39 12.68 -3.13
C LEU A 248 -4.48 13.74 -3.23
N LEU A 249 -4.58 14.50 -4.34
CA LEU A 249 -5.61 15.52 -4.48
C LEU A 249 -7.03 14.92 -4.43
N PRO A 250 -7.37 13.86 -5.19
CA PRO A 250 -8.65 13.18 -5.04
C PRO A 250 -8.86 12.57 -3.65
N ALA A 251 -7.81 11.98 -3.04
CA ALA A 251 -7.90 11.37 -1.72
C ALA A 251 -8.22 12.38 -0.61
N VAL A 252 -7.68 13.61 -0.69
CA VAL A 252 -8.03 14.71 0.22
C VAL A 252 -9.53 15.06 0.09
N GLY A 253 -10.06 15.12 -1.14
CA GLY A 253 -11.48 15.29 -1.38
C GLY A 253 -12.33 14.18 -0.75
N PHE A 254 -11.88 12.93 -0.90
CA PHE A 254 -12.54 11.77 -0.31
C PHE A 254 -12.60 11.85 1.22
N PHE A 255 -11.51 12.18 1.90
CA PHE A 255 -11.49 12.32 3.37
C PHE A 255 -12.32 13.50 3.88
N LYS A 256 -12.51 14.56 3.08
CA LYS A 256 -13.42 15.65 3.44
C LYS A 256 -14.87 15.21 3.41
N LEU A 257 -15.25 14.38 2.46
CA LEU A 257 -16.61 13.83 2.32
C LEU A 257 -16.88 12.71 3.33
N TYR A 258 -15.90 11.84 3.53
CA TYR A 258 -16.00 10.65 4.37
C TYR A 258 -14.90 10.69 5.44
N PRO A 259 -15.02 11.55 6.45
CA PRO A 259 -14.00 11.67 7.48
C PRO A 259 -13.90 10.36 8.25
N ARG A 260 -12.68 9.91 8.48
CA ARG A 260 -12.44 8.78 9.36
C ARG A 260 -12.54 9.24 10.80
N GLY A 261 -13.61 8.84 11.48
CA GLY A 261 -13.74 9.01 12.92
C GLY A 261 -12.71 8.13 13.62
N PHE A 262 -11.86 8.72 14.45
CA PHE A 262 -10.95 7.97 15.29
C PHE A 262 -11.03 8.47 16.72
N THR A 263 -11.33 7.56 17.64
CA THR A 263 -11.36 7.80 19.08
C THR A 263 -10.19 7.06 19.71
N GLY A 264 -9.16 7.79 20.06
CA GLY A 264 -8.07 7.30 20.88
C GLY A 264 -6.93 6.61 20.12
N GLY A 265 -5.69 6.87 20.53
CA GLY A 265 -4.50 6.13 20.19
C GLY A 265 -4.25 5.07 21.27
N GLU A 266 -3.85 3.87 20.88
CA GLU A 266 -3.34 2.92 21.86
C GLU A 266 -1.91 3.30 22.24
N GLY A 267 -1.69 3.49 23.53
CA GLY A 267 -0.34 3.63 24.04
C GLY A 267 0.25 2.27 24.40
N ASN A 268 1.56 2.08 24.16
CA ASN A 268 2.25 0.83 24.43
C ASN A 268 3.45 1.04 25.33
N GLN A 269 3.47 0.30 26.43
CA GLN A 269 4.66 0.21 27.27
C GLN A 269 5.82 -0.47 26.51
N TRP A 270 7.05 -0.22 26.92
CA TRP A 270 8.23 -0.87 26.35
C TRP A 270 8.18 -2.39 26.42
N SER A 271 7.51 -2.95 27.45
CA SER A 271 7.23 -4.39 27.55
C SER A 271 6.44 -4.93 26.36
N ILE A 272 5.42 -4.19 25.91
CA ILE A 272 4.61 -4.54 24.75
C ILE A 272 5.42 -4.45 23.46
N ILE A 273 6.18 -3.35 23.26
CA ILE A 273 7.06 -3.20 22.11
C ILE A 273 8.06 -4.36 22.02
N ARG A 274 8.60 -4.79 23.17
CA ARG A 274 9.47 -5.96 23.22
C ARG A 274 8.76 -7.24 22.78
N ILE A 275 7.49 -7.46 23.18
CA ILE A 275 6.69 -8.59 22.73
C ILE A 275 6.47 -8.51 21.22
N CYS A 276 6.13 -7.33 20.68
CA CYS A 276 5.93 -7.11 19.24
C CYS A 276 7.18 -7.44 18.41
N LEU A 277 8.36 -7.17 18.92
CA LEU A 277 9.64 -7.39 18.20
C LEU A 277 10.25 -8.78 18.39
N PHE A 278 10.06 -9.40 19.56
CA PHE A 278 10.86 -10.58 19.94
C PHE A 278 10.05 -11.81 20.32
N SER A 279 8.73 -11.72 20.45
CA SER A 279 7.90 -12.91 20.69
C SER A 279 7.85 -13.78 19.43
N ARG A 280 8.14 -15.07 19.59
CA ARG A 280 8.03 -16.08 18.53
C ARG A 280 6.60 -16.59 18.30
N TYR A 281 5.67 -16.21 19.19
CA TYR A 281 4.26 -16.66 19.15
C TYR A 281 3.35 -15.72 18.35
N GLN A 282 3.90 -15.05 17.34
CA GLN A 282 3.16 -14.13 16.47
C GLN A 282 2.41 -14.92 15.38
N ASP A 283 1.12 -15.02 15.57
CA ASP A 283 0.21 -15.78 14.71
C ASP A 283 -1.04 -14.94 14.44
N ILE A 284 -1.53 -14.96 13.20
CA ILE A 284 -2.70 -14.19 12.76
C ILE A 284 -3.99 -14.58 13.51
N LEU A 285 -4.06 -15.81 14.00
CA LEU A 285 -5.21 -16.33 14.76
C LEU A 285 -5.15 -15.99 16.25
N ARG A 286 -4.05 -15.41 16.72
CA ARG A 286 -3.85 -15.12 18.14
C ARG A 286 -4.14 -13.67 18.47
N SER A 287 -4.72 -13.46 19.65
CA SER A 287 -4.82 -12.12 20.23
C SER A 287 -3.42 -11.53 20.42
N GLY A 288 -3.27 -10.25 20.06
CA GLY A 288 -2.08 -9.48 20.31
C GLY A 288 -1.95 -9.07 21.78
N PRO A 289 -0.89 -8.35 22.13
CA PRO A 289 -0.68 -7.89 23.49
C PRO A 289 -1.57 -6.70 23.91
N GLY A 290 -2.45 -6.22 23.04
CA GLY A 290 -3.43 -5.15 23.27
C GLY A 290 -4.82 -5.52 22.77
N SER A 291 -5.60 -4.53 22.34
CA SER A 291 -7.01 -4.70 21.93
C SER A 291 -7.21 -5.42 20.59
N PHE A 292 -6.13 -5.59 19.82
CA PHE A 292 -6.16 -6.21 18.48
C PHE A 292 -5.29 -7.48 18.43
N GLY A 293 -5.38 -8.22 17.34
CA GLY A 293 -4.54 -9.38 17.09
C GLY A 293 -3.10 -9.01 16.69
N PHE A 294 -2.23 -10.03 16.57
CA PHE A 294 -0.83 -9.82 16.20
C PHE A 294 -0.64 -9.18 14.83
N GLN A 295 -1.61 -9.25 13.92
CA GLN A 295 -1.57 -8.54 12.63
C GLN A 295 -1.39 -7.03 12.79
N GLU A 296 -1.75 -6.44 13.94
CA GLU A 296 -1.60 -5.02 14.21
C GLU A 296 -0.35 -4.67 15.02
N TYR A 297 0.19 -5.63 15.75
CA TYR A 297 1.29 -5.41 16.69
C TYR A 297 2.60 -6.07 16.26
N GLY A 298 2.54 -7.19 15.55
CA GLY A 298 3.70 -8.02 15.29
C GLY A 298 4.69 -7.40 14.30
N ALA A 299 5.95 -7.46 14.66
CA ALA A 299 7.08 -7.05 13.82
C ALA A 299 8.33 -7.86 14.21
N TYR A 300 8.17 -9.19 14.32
CA TYR A 300 9.23 -10.08 14.78
C TYR A 300 10.52 -9.90 14.00
N ILE A 301 11.60 -9.84 14.74
CA ILE A 301 12.97 -9.87 14.24
C ILE A 301 13.75 -10.95 15.01
N SER A 302 14.41 -11.87 14.28
CA SER A 302 15.21 -12.92 14.91
C SER A 302 16.33 -12.36 15.78
N MET A 303 16.59 -13.00 16.93
CA MET A 303 17.68 -12.62 17.82
C MET A 303 19.06 -12.71 17.16
N ALA A 304 19.23 -13.57 16.15
CA ALA A 304 20.44 -13.60 15.34
C ALA A 304 20.64 -12.31 14.51
N PHE A 305 19.56 -11.76 13.98
CA PHE A 305 19.58 -10.47 13.30
C PHE A 305 19.80 -9.30 14.27
N VAL A 306 19.22 -9.38 15.48
CA VAL A 306 19.48 -8.39 16.55
C VAL A 306 20.94 -8.41 16.94
N ALA A 307 21.57 -9.58 17.08
CA ALA A 307 23.00 -9.67 17.38
C ALA A 307 23.87 -8.99 16.31
N LEU A 308 23.55 -9.20 15.02
CA LEU A 308 24.21 -8.47 13.93
C LEU A 308 23.97 -6.96 14.03
N ALA A 309 22.74 -6.51 14.30
CA ALA A 309 22.42 -5.09 14.42
C ALA A 309 23.14 -4.43 15.60
N LEU A 310 23.27 -5.11 16.73
CA LEU A 310 24.04 -4.64 17.88
C LEU A 310 25.52 -4.52 17.55
N CYS A 311 26.11 -5.51 16.86
CA CYS A 311 27.48 -5.39 16.34
C CYS A 311 27.64 -4.18 15.42
N GLY A 312 26.65 -3.92 14.56
CA GLY A 312 26.65 -2.76 13.68
C GLY A 312 26.57 -1.43 14.40
N SER A 313 25.85 -1.38 15.51
CA SER A 313 25.65 -0.17 16.32
C SER A 313 26.95 0.36 16.94
N ILE A 314 27.93 -0.51 17.15
CA ILE A 314 29.24 -0.17 17.74
C ILE A 314 30.34 0.07 16.69
N TYR A 315 30.03 -0.06 15.38
CA TYR A 315 31.04 0.11 14.32
C TYR A 315 31.30 1.58 13.98
N GLY A 316 32.00 2.26 14.90
CA GLY A 316 32.22 3.70 14.82
C GLY A 316 30.89 4.47 15.01
N TRP A 317 30.93 5.79 15.08
CA TRP A 317 29.72 6.59 15.31
C TRP A 317 29.06 7.11 14.03
N ARG A 318 29.84 7.38 12.98
CA ARG A 318 29.35 8.05 11.77
C ARG A 318 28.43 7.19 10.91
N ARG A 319 28.74 5.89 10.79
CA ARG A 319 27.97 4.98 9.93
C ARG A 319 26.64 4.54 10.56
N PRO A 320 26.58 4.12 11.83
CA PRO A 320 25.34 3.65 12.44
C PRO A 320 24.41 4.78 12.90
N LEU A 321 24.92 6.00 13.19
CA LEU A 321 24.13 7.07 13.80
C LEU A 321 22.81 7.38 13.09
N PRO A 322 22.73 7.53 11.74
CA PRO A 322 21.44 7.79 11.07
C PRO A 322 20.42 6.68 11.32
N TRP A 323 20.85 5.44 11.32
CA TRP A 323 20.00 4.27 11.46
C TRP A 323 19.60 4.01 12.91
N LEU A 324 20.49 4.27 13.86
CA LEU A 324 20.17 4.26 15.29
C LEU A 324 19.12 5.31 15.64
N MET A 325 19.25 6.52 15.10
CA MET A 325 18.23 7.56 15.28
C MET A 325 16.89 7.12 14.69
N ALA A 326 16.89 6.47 13.51
CA ALA A 326 15.67 5.94 12.92
C ALA A 326 15.03 4.84 13.79
N VAL A 327 15.81 3.89 14.32
CA VAL A 327 15.30 2.87 15.27
C VAL A 327 14.64 3.54 16.47
N LEU A 328 15.30 4.52 17.08
CA LEU A 328 14.80 5.22 18.29
C LEU A 328 13.52 6.02 17.99
N VAL A 329 13.48 6.78 16.89
CA VAL A 329 12.31 7.59 16.53
C VAL A 329 11.11 6.71 16.23
N PHE A 330 11.27 5.66 15.41
CA PHE A 330 10.17 4.76 15.09
C PHE A 330 9.68 3.96 16.31
N ALA A 331 10.59 3.49 17.17
CA ALA A 331 10.23 2.84 18.43
C ALA A 331 9.50 3.82 19.39
N LYS A 332 9.93 5.10 19.42
CA LYS A 332 9.26 6.13 20.23
C LYS A 332 7.86 6.48 19.70
N ILE A 333 7.69 6.58 18.38
CA ILE A 333 6.36 6.77 17.77
C ILE A 333 5.46 5.59 18.11
N SER A 334 5.99 4.36 18.05
CA SER A 334 5.24 3.13 18.35
C SER A 334 4.76 3.00 19.78
N GLN A 335 5.30 3.79 20.71
CA GLN A 335 4.77 3.91 22.07
C GLN A 335 3.38 4.57 22.10
N GLY A 336 2.98 5.33 21.07
CA GLY A 336 1.71 6.01 21.05
C GLY A 336 1.58 7.08 22.13
N ASP A 337 0.48 7.05 22.87
CA ASP A 337 0.09 8.09 23.84
C ASP A 337 0.77 7.93 25.22
N ILE A 338 1.67 6.95 25.37
CA ILE A 338 2.34 6.72 26.66
C ILE A 338 3.58 7.60 26.83
N GLY A 339 3.73 8.15 28.05
CA GLY A 339 4.88 8.93 28.49
C GLY A 339 4.58 10.41 28.66
N GLN A 340 5.53 11.14 29.27
CA GLN A 340 5.36 12.57 29.59
C GLN A 340 5.31 13.47 28.34
N HIS A 341 5.99 13.05 27.26
CA HIS A 341 6.04 13.78 25.98
C HIS A 341 5.88 12.80 24.82
N PRO A 342 4.67 12.31 24.54
CA PRO A 342 4.43 11.34 23.48
C PRO A 342 4.67 11.97 22.11
N LEU A 343 5.72 11.52 21.42
CA LEU A 343 6.05 11.98 20.07
C LEU A 343 4.89 11.77 19.09
N TRP A 344 4.11 10.71 19.29
CA TRP A 344 2.91 10.40 18.53
C TRP A 344 1.88 11.53 18.60
N ASN A 345 1.57 12.06 19.80
CA ASN A 345 0.61 13.13 19.97
C ASN A 345 1.12 14.44 19.38
N TYR A 346 2.41 14.72 19.52
CA TYR A 346 3.02 15.88 18.89
C TYR A 346 2.88 15.82 17.36
N LEU A 347 3.21 14.68 16.73
CA LEU A 347 3.09 14.51 15.28
C LEU A 347 1.63 14.61 14.81
N ARG A 348 0.66 14.13 15.59
CA ARG A 348 -0.78 14.23 15.25
C ARG A 348 -1.33 15.65 15.40
N SER A 349 -0.78 16.45 16.28
CA SER A 349 -1.19 17.85 16.46
C SER A 349 -0.62 18.80 15.40
N GLU A 350 0.36 18.33 14.63
CA GLU A 350 0.99 19.10 13.57
C GLU A 350 0.01 19.47 12.45
N LYS A 351 0.00 20.75 12.03
CA LYS A 351 -1.00 21.26 11.06
C LYS A 351 -0.85 20.69 9.65
N ILE A 352 0.34 20.32 9.24
CA ILE A 352 0.64 19.87 7.86
C ILE A 352 0.33 18.39 7.69
N PHE A 353 0.82 17.54 8.60
CA PHE A 353 0.69 16.09 8.50
C PHE A 353 -0.26 15.49 9.54
N GLY A 354 -0.64 16.23 10.56
CA GLY A 354 -1.45 15.75 11.67
C GLY A 354 -2.77 15.15 11.23
N GLY A 355 -3.45 15.78 10.27
CA GLY A 355 -4.71 15.25 9.71
C GLY A 355 -4.55 13.86 9.06
N MET A 356 -3.42 13.60 8.39
CA MET A 356 -3.11 12.28 7.84
C MET A 356 -2.78 11.28 8.95
N LEU A 357 -2.06 11.71 9.98
CA LEU A 357 -1.69 10.88 11.14
C LEU A 357 -2.87 10.59 12.05
N VAL A 358 -3.85 11.51 12.15
CA VAL A 358 -5.12 11.25 12.85
C VAL A 358 -5.88 10.08 12.21
N ALA A 359 -5.82 9.93 10.90
CA ALA A 359 -6.40 8.77 10.21
C ALA A 359 -5.63 7.46 10.47
N MET A 360 -4.40 7.51 11.02
CA MET A 360 -3.60 6.33 11.36
C MET A 360 -3.98 5.83 12.75
N ARG A 361 -4.60 4.65 12.77
CA ARG A 361 -5.24 4.10 13.97
C ARG A 361 -4.25 3.65 15.04
N LEU A 362 -3.16 2.97 14.63
CA LEU A 362 -2.29 2.23 15.52
C LEU A 362 -0.82 2.64 15.35
N PRO A 363 -0.19 3.22 16.38
CA PRO A 363 1.20 3.63 16.32
C PRO A 363 2.18 2.45 16.23
N GLN A 364 1.79 1.23 16.63
CA GLN A 364 2.63 0.02 16.54
C GLN A 364 3.02 -0.33 15.11
N ARG A 365 2.22 0.04 14.13
CA ARG A 365 2.52 -0.16 12.71
C ARG A 365 3.82 0.50 12.27
N PHE A 366 4.28 1.52 13.03
CA PHE A 366 5.57 2.19 12.79
C PHE A 366 6.79 1.33 13.15
N LEU A 367 6.63 0.21 13.89
CA LEU A 367 7.74 -0.68 14.21
C LEU A 367 8.46 -1.20 12.96
N ILE A 368 7.78 -1.27 11.81
CA ILE A 368 8.42 -1.68 10.55
C ILE A 368 9.54 -0.71 10.13
N GLY A 369 9.42 0.57 10.44
CA GLY A 369 10.50 1.54 10.21
C GLY A 369 11.73 1.28 11.09
N ALA A 370 11.50 0.86 12.34
CA ALA A 370 12.60 0.43 13.23
C ALA A 370 13.27 -0.85 12.71
N VAL A 371 12.49 -1.84 12.24
CA VAL A 371 13.03 -3.07 11.63
C VAL A 371 13.82 -2.76 10.37
N MET A 372 13.33 -1.83 9.53
CA MET A 372 14.06 -1.40 8.33
C MET A 372 15.41 -0.76 8.68
N ALA A 373 15.46 0.12 9.66
CA ALA A 373 16.70 0.73 10.11
C ALA A 373 17.63 -0.31 10.77
N ALA A 374 17.08 -1.25 11.56
CA ALA A 374 17.84 -2.36 12.15
C ALA A 374 18.43 -3.30 11.07
N SER A 375 17.78 -3.45 9.91
CA SER A 375 18.34 -4.23 8.81
C SER A 375 19.64 -3.65 8.27
N VAL A 376 19.74 -2.33 8.19
CA VAL A 376 20.98 -1.64 7.80
C VAL A 376 22.06 -1.80 8.85
N LEU A 377 21.70 -1.69 10.15
CA LEU A 377 22.63 -1.96 11.24
C LEU A 377 23.13 -3.40 11.21
N ALA A 378 22.27 -4.37 10.89
CA ALA A 378 22.69 -5.78 10.74
C ALA A 378 23.69 -5.97 9.58
N GLY A 379 23.48 -5.28 8.45
CA GLY A 379 24.46 -5.25 7.36
C GLY A 379 25.80 -4.63 7.80
N ILE A 380 25.77 -3.51 8.53
CA ILE A 380 26.97 -2.86 9.09
C ILE A 380 27.67 -3.79 10.09
N GLY A 381 26.91 -4.56 10.90
CA GLY A 381 27.47 -5.53 11.85
C GLY A 381 28.15 -6.71 11.18
N ALA A 382 27.55 -7.24 10.10
CA ALA A 382 28.19 -8.25 9.28
C ALA A 382 29.50 -7.73 8.67
N GLU A 383 29.53 -6.45 8.24
CA GLU A 383 30.73 -5.79 7.73
C GLU A 383 31.82 -5.67 8.81
N LEU A 384 31.44 -5.29 10.04
CA LEU A 384 32.35 -5.22 11.19
C LEU A 384 33.00 -6.58 11.45
N LEU A 385 32.19 -7.66 11.56
CA LEU A 385 32.70 -9.01 11.81
C LEU A 385 33.68 -9.45 10.71
N CYS A 386 33.31 -9.23 9.43
CA CYS A 386 34.19 -9.53 8.30
C CYS A 386 35.48 -8.71 8.30
N THR A 387 35.46 -7.48 8.83
CA THR A 387 36.62 -6.60 8.85
C THR A 387 37.59 -6.98 9.97
N ILE A 388 37.07 -7.23 11.19
CA ILE A 388 37.90 -7.54 12.37
C ILE A 388 38.37 -9.00 12.34
N LEU A 389 37.45 -9.94 12.16
CA LEU A 389 37.73 -11.38 12.26
C LEU A 389 38.03 -12.05 10.91
N ARG A 390 38.03 -11.28 9.82
CA ARG A 390 38.32 -11.74 8.45
C ARG A 390 37.49 -13.00 8.09
N ARG A 391 38.13 -14.14 7.80
CA ARG A 391 37.46 -15.38 7.40
C ARG A 391 36.51 -15.93 8.47
N SER A 392 36.91 -15.91 9.74
CA SER A 392 36.08 -16.34 10.87
C SER A 392 34.86 -15.42 11.03
N GLY A 393 35.05 -14.12 10.83
CA GLY A 393 33.95 -13.16 10.87
C GLY A 393 32.93 -13.37 9.76
N ALA A 394 33.36 -13.72 8.56
CA ALA A 394 32.47 -14.08 7.46
C ALA A 394 31.67 -15.38 7.75
N ILE A 395 32.29 -16.36 8.38
CA ILE A 395 31.60 -17.58 8.81
C ILE A 395 30.57 -17.28 9.90
N ILE A 396 30.93 -16.48 10.92
CA ILE A 396 30.01 -16.08 12.00
C ILE A 396 28.83 -15.26 11.43
N ALA A 397 29.10 -14.26 10.60
CA ALA A 397 28.05 -13.46 9.98
C ALA A 397 27.13 -14.31 9.09
N GLY A 398 27.69 -15.25 8.32
CA GLY A 398 26.93 -16.20 7.52
C GLY A 398 26.08 -17.15 8.36
N ALA A 399 26.61 -17.66 9.46
CA ALA A 399 25.87 -18.51 10.40
C ALA A 399 24.71 -17.75 11.06
N LEU A 400 24.96 -16.53 11.57
CA LEU A 400 23.90 -15.68 12.15
C LEU A 400 22.83 -15.33 11.11
N LEU A 401 23.22 -15.03 9.88
CA LEU A 401 22.28 -14.78 8.78
C LEU A 401 21.41 -16.00 8.51
N THR A 402 22.01 -17.20 8.40
CA THR A 402 21.29 -18.44 8.14
C THR A 402 20.31 -18.78 9.27
N ILE A 403 20.78 -18.70 10.52
CA ILE A 403 19.95 -18.92 11.72
C ILE A 403 18.77 -17.92 11.71
N GLY A 404 19.05 -16.64 11.47
CA GLY A 404 18.02 -15.59 11.43
C GLY A 404 16.99 -15.81 10.33
N LEU A 405 17.41 -16.26 9.14
CA LEU A 405 16.51 -16.59 8.03
C LEU A 405 15.62 -17.80 8.35
N ILE A 406 16.20 -18.88 8.88
CA ILE A 406 15.44 -20.09 9.27
C ILE A 406 14.42 -19.73 10.36
N ASP A 407 14.85 -19.01 11.39
CA ASP A 407 14.01 -18.60 12.50
C ASP A 407 12.83 -17.71 12.03
N SER A 408 13.09 -16.71 11.17
CA SER A 408 12.06 -15.86 10.58
C SER A 408 11.12 -16.64 9.63
N TRP A 409 11.65 -17.60 8.88
CA TRP A 409 10.88 -18.45 7.97
C TRP A 409 9.90 -19.37 8.71
N LEU A 410 10.25 -19.80 9.92
CA LEU A 410 9.37 -20.61 10.76
C LEU A 410 8.19 -19.80 11.35
N ILE A 411 8.33 -18.48 11.45
CA ILE A 411 7.34 -17.58 12.10
C ILE A 411 6.50 -16.83 11.09
N GLY A 412 7.10 -16.22 10.08
CA GLY A 412 6.42 -15.34 9.13
C GLY A 412 5.51 -16.11 8.15
N PRO A 413 6.06 -16.88 7.20
CA PRO A 413 5.32 -17.55 6.14
C PRO A 413 4.12 -18.39 6.57
N PRO A 414 4.11 -19.10 7.72
CA PRO A 414 2.92 -19.84 8.17
C PRO A 414 1.65 -19.01 8.25
N ASN A 415 1.74 -17.69 8.50
CA ASN A 415 0.59 -16.79 8.53
C ASN A 415 -0.12 -16.62 7.18
N LEU A 416 0.52 -17.05 6.08
CA LEU A 416 -0.06 -17.00 4.73
C LEU A 416 -0.87 -18.26 4.37
N LYS A 417 -0.87 -19.32 5.21
CA LYS A 417 -1.50 -20.61 4.88
C LYS A 417 -3.02 -20.57 4.74
N LEU A 418 -3.67 -19.58 5.36
CA LEU A 418 -5.14 -19.52 5.43
C LEU A 418 -5.77 -18.60 4.38
N ILE A 419 -4.96 -17.81 3.67
CA ILE A 419 -5.45 -16.70 2.88
C ILE A 419 -6.23 -17.15 1.64
N PHE A 420 -5.53 -17.80 0.71
CA PHE A 420 -6.07 -18.15 -0.61
C PHE A 420 -6.59 -19.58 -0.62
N ARG A 421 -7.77 -19.81 -0.06
CA ARG A 421 -8.36 -21.14 0.04
C ARG A 421 -9.80 -21.22 -0.41
N ASP A 422 -10.36 -20.08 -0.78
CA ASP A 422 -11.75 -20.05 -1.23
C ASP A 422 -11.85 -20.50 -2.70
N LYS A 423 -12.64 -21.54 -2.89
CA LYS A 423 -13.01 -22.09 -4.20
C LYS A 423 -14.46 -21.74 -4.55
N SER A 424 -15.03 -20.73 -3.89
CA SER A 424 -16.43 -20.37 -4.11
C SER A 424 -16.67 -20.11 -5.59
N THR A 425 -17.80 -20.62 -6.05
CA THR A 425 -18.28 -20.39 -7.40
C THR A 425 -18.68 -18.93 -7.56
N VAL A 426 -18.25 -18.35 -8.66
CA VAL A 426 -18.72 -17.02 -9.06
C VAL A 426 -20.24 -17.07 -9.20
N LEU A 427 -20.94 -16.12 -8.58
CA LEU A 427 -22.38 -15.98 -8.75
C LEU A 427 -22.71 -15.66 -10.21
N ASP A 428 -23.87 -16.13 -10.69
CA ASP A 428 -24.35 -15.76 -12.02
C ASP A 428 -24.49 -14.23 -12.12
N MET A 429 -23.99 -13.68 -13.22
CA MET A 429 -24.06 -12.25 -13.47
C MET A 429 -25.50 -11.83 -13.75
N TRP A 430 -26.00 -10.86 -13.02
CA TRP A 430 -27.31 -10.27 -13.28
C TRP A 430 -27.26 -9.40 -14.54
N PRO A 431 -28.29 -9.48 -15.38
CA PRO A 431 -28.30 -8.79 -16.68
C PRO A 431 -28.36 -7.26 -16.54
N GLN A 432 -28.88 -6.76 -15.41
CA GLN A 432 -28.96 -5.34 -15.09
C GLN A 432 -28.41 -5.10 -13.69
N PHE A 433 -27.67 -4.01 -13.52
CA PHE A 433 -27.17 -3.60 -12.22
C PHE A 433 -28.32 -3.33 -11.23
N GLN A 434 -28.18 -3.82 -10.02
CA GLN A 434 -29.11 -3.60 -8.91
C GLN A 434 -28.36 -3.41 -7.60
N GLN A 435 -28.90 -2.53 -6.75
CA GLN A 435 -28.46 -2.43 -5.36
C GLN A 435 -29.15 -3.49 -4.51
N MET A 436 -28.40 -4.12 -3.60
CA MET A 436 -28.93 -5.06 -2.63
C MET A 436 -28.48 -4.73 -1.20
N ARG A 437 -29.30 -5.10 -0.22
CA ARG A 437 -28.87 -5.09 1.16
C ARG A 437 -28.08 -6.36 1.44
N GLN A 438 -26.79 -6.21 1.71
CA GLN A 438 -25.95 -7.34 2.07
C GLN A 438 -25.99 -7.55 3.57
N LEU A 439 -26.33 -8.76 4.00
CA LEU A 439 -26.23 -9.21 5.38
C LEU A 439 -24.81 -9.70 5.65
N GLY A 440 -24.09 -9.02 6.55
CA GLY A 440 -22.73 -9.40 6.97
C GLY A 440 -21.63 -8.61 6.26
N ALA A 441 -21.14 -7.59 6.96
CA ALA A 441 -20.29 -6.53 6.41
C ALA A 441 -18.93 -6.95 5.84
N LYS A 442 -18.46 -8.18 6.04
CA LYS A 442 -17.13 -8.63 5.59
C LYS A 442 -17.14 -9.78 4.58
N GLY A 443 -18.29 -10.46 4.41
CA GLY A 443 -18.38 -11.57 3.48
C GLY A 443 -19.02 -11.19 2.16
N ASN A 444 -18.50 -11.68 1.04
CA ASN A 444 -19.12 -11.64 -0.29
C ASN A 444 -19.12 -10.30 -1.05
N MET A 445 -18.40 -9.26 -0.62
CA MET A 445 -18.35 -7.98 -1.38
C MET A 445 -17.82 -8.18 -2.80
N THR A 446 -16.78 -8.99 -2.97
CA THR A 446 -16.23 -9.32 -4.29
C THR A 446 -17.25 -10.08 -5.12
N HIS A 447 -17.87 -11.11 -4.58
CA HIS A 447 -18.84 -11.95 -5.27
C HIS A 447 -20.09 -11.18 -5.69
N VAL A 448 -20.57 -10.26 -4.85
CA VAL A 448 -21.69 -9.36 -5.15
C VAL A 448 -21.33 -8.45 -6.33
N ALA A 449 -20.14 -7.83 -6.30
CA ALA A 449 -19.67 -7.01 -7.42
C ALA A 449 -19.48 -7.82 -8.72
N MET A 450 -18.98 -9.07 -8.63
CA MET A 450 -18.84 -9.98 -9.76
C MET A 450 -20.19 -10.37 -10.35
N ALA A 451 -21.24 -10.43 -9.53
CA ALA A 451 -22.61 -10.68 -9.95
C ALA A 451 -23.31 -9.44 -10.51
N ASN A 452 -22.61 -8.32 -10.73
CA ASN A 452 -23.16 -7.04 -11.17
C ASN A 452 -24.19 -6.45 -10.20
N MET A 453 -23.98 -6.65 -8.89
CA MET A 453 -24.83 -6.12 -7.83
C MET A 453 -24.04 -5.17 -6.91
N GLY A 454 -24.69 -4.12 -6.41
CA GLY A 454 -24.12 -3.19 -5.43
C GLY A 454 -24.50 -3.57 -4.00
N ALA A 455 -23.55 -3.57 -3.07
CA ALA A 455 -23.79 -3.81 -1.65
C ALA A 455 -24.03 -2.49 -0.90
N LEU A 456 -25.21 -2.32 -0.29
CA LEU A 456 -25.53 -1.14 0.51
C LEU A 456 -24.91 -1.21 1.90
N GLU A 457 -25.02 -2.35 2.59
CA GLU A 457 -24.29 -2.61 3.84
C GLU A 457 -22.89 -3.08 3.49
N CYS A 458 -22.00 -2.14 3.24
CA CYS A 458 -20.63 -2.42 2.86
C CYS A 458 -19.65 -2.27 4.01
N TYR A 459 -18.53 -2.99 3.94
CA TYR A 459 -17.38 -2.74 4.81
C TYR A 459 -16.45 -1.73 4.16
N GLU A 460 -16.24 -0.62 4.85
CA GLU A 460 -15.27 0.41 4.47
C GLU A 460 -14.60 0.96 5.74
N TYR A 461 -13.38 1.44 5.63
CA TYR A 461 -12.64 2.02 6.76
C TYR A 461 -13.13 3.42 7.15
N THR A 462 -14.00 4.03 6.34
CA THR A 462 -14.71 5.29 6.62
C THR A 462 -16.21 5.03 6.68
N ASP A 463 -16.93 5.83 7.42
CA ASP A 463 -18.40 5.73 7.51
C ASP A 463 -19.04 6.38 6.28
N ILE A 464 -19.48 5.56 5.32
CA ILE A 464 -20.21 6.01 4.12
C ILE A 464 -21.69 5.70 4.32
N LYS A 465 -22.48 6.74 4.52
CA LYS A 465 -23.93 6.64 4.63
C LYS A 465 -24.56 6.64 3.26
N THR A 466 -25.65 5.88 3.11
CA THR A 466 -26.46 5.84 1.89
C THR A 466 -27.94 5.83 2.20
N ASN A 467 -28.74 6.52 1.38
CA ASN A 467 -30.19 6.44 1.35
C ASN A 467 -30.68 5.60 0.16
N ALA A 468 -29.76 4.97 -0.59
CA ALA A 468 -30.13 4.00 -1.62
C ALA A 468 -30.86 2.79 -1.00
N VAL A 469 -31.84 2.26 -1.72
CA VAL A 469 -32.70 1.16 -1.28
C VAL A 469 -32.37 -0.08 -2.09
N GLY A 470 -32.14 -1.23 -1.43
CA GLY A 470 -31.89 -2.49 -2.11
C GLY A 470 -33.15 -3.05 -2.75
N TYR A 471 -32.99 -3.79 -3.86
CA TYR A 471 -34.11 -4.47 -4.55
C TYR A 471 -34.85 -5.46 -3.63
N ASP A 472 -34.18 -5.93 -2.59
CA ASP A 472 -34.65 -6.86 -1.57
C ASP A 472 -35.28 -6.14 -0.35
N GLN A 473 -35.49 -4.81 -0.42
CA GLN A 473 -36.01 -4.02 0.69
C GLN A 473 -37.37 -3.39 0.36
N PRO A 474 -38.24 -3.21 1.37
CA PRO A 474 -39.45 -2.39 1.24
C PRO A 474 -39.12 -0.97 0.80
N GLY A 475 -39.90 -0.41 -0.12
CA GLY A 475 -39.69 0.95 -0.62
C GLY A 475 -38.79 1.05 -1.86
N TYR A 476 -38.23 -0.04 -2.35
CA TYR A 476 -37.49 -0.06 -3.60
C TYR A 476 -38.38 0.35 -4.80
N ARG A 477 -37.94 1.33 -5.58
CA ARG A 477 -38.64 1.88 -6.75
C ARG A 477 -37.89 1.64 -8.07
N GLY A 478 -36.90 0.71 -8.05
CA GLY A 478 -35.96 0.52 -9.15
C GLY A 478 -34.70 1.36 -8.99
N GLU A 479 -33.70 1.07 -9.83
CA GLU A 479 -32.42 1.80 -9.82
C GLU A 479 -32.56 3.24 -10.35
N GLN A 480 -33.69 3.56 -10.98
CA GLN A 480 -34.10 4.91 -11.37
C GLN A 480 -35.62 5.03 -11.39
N HIS A 481 -36.10 6.20 -11.00
CA HIS A 481 -37.52 6.55 -11.09
C HIS A 481 -37.71 8.07 -11.20
N LEU A 482 -38.89 8.49 -11.63
CA LEU A 482 -39.29 9.90 -11.59
C LEU A 482 -40.07 10.17 -10.28
N SER A 483 -39.86 11.35 -9.70
CA SER A 483 -40.64 11.79 -8.54
C SER A 483 -42.10 12.13 -8.91
N GLY A 484 -42.37 12.52 -10.17
CA GLY A 484 -43.68 12.82 -10.73
C GLY A 484 -44.10 11.81 -11.79
N PRO A 485 -45.22 12.10 -12.51
CA PRO A 485 -45.73 11.22 -13.56
C PRO A 485 -44.75 11.13 -14.73
N GLY A 486 -44.68 9.95 -15.34
CA GLY A 486 -43.80 9.66 -16.48
C GLY A 486 -43.00 8.36 -16.33
N THR A 487 -42.03 8.19 -17.21
CA THR A 487 -41.15 7.00 -17.22
C THR A 487 -39.70 7.38 -17.45
N ALA A 488 -38.78 6.69 -16.76
CA ALA A 488 -37.35 6.75 -17.01
C ALA A 488 -36.82 5.32 -17.23
N LYS A 489 -36.25 5.07 -18.41
CA LYS A 489 -35.70 3.76 -18.78
C LYS A 489 -34.21 3.90 -19.01
N VAL A 490 -33.39 3.03 -18.39
CA VAL A 490 -31.97 2.94 -18.70
C VAL A 490 -31.77 2.41 -20.12
N VAL A 491 -30.92 3.10 -20.88
CA VAL A 491 -30.54 2.72 -22.26
C VAL A 491 -29.12 2.17 -22.27
N HIS A 492 -28.26 2.80 -21.48
CA HIS A 492 -26.87 2.39 -21.36
C HIS A 492 -26.39 2.67 -19.93
N TRP A 493 -25.73 1.68 -19.35
CA TRP A 493 -25.19 1.75 -18.00
C TRP A 493 -23.73 1.35 -17.99
N THR A 494 -22.90 2.15 -17.35
CA THR A 494 -21.52 1.85 -17.03
C THR A 494 -21.20 2.45 -15.66
N PRO A 495 -20.13 2.04 -14.98
CA PRO A 495 -19.77 2.62 -13.69
C PRO A 495 -19.67 4.15 -13.70
N ASN A 496 -19.13 4.75 -14.77
CA ASN A 496 -18.92 6.20 -14.83
C ASN A 496 -19.97 6.96 -15.67
N ALA A 497 -20.92 6.27 -16.30
CA ALA A 497 -21.91 6.94 -17.15
C ALA A 497 -23.24 6.19 -17.21
N LEU A 498 -24.33 6.94 -17.11
CA LEU A 498 -25.70 6.45 -17.07
C LEU A 498 -26.52 7.19 -18.12
N THR A 499 -27.11 6.47 -19.07
CA THR A 499 -27.96 7.06 -20.12
C THR A 499 -29.40 6.58 -19.99
N TYR A 500 -30.32 7.52 -19.96
CA TYR A 500 -31.74 7.28 -19.80
C TYR A 500 -32.55 7.84 -20.96
N THR A 501 -33.64 7.16 -21.29
CA THR A 501 -34.76 7.75 -22.04
C THR A 501 -35.83 8.15 -21.04
N ILE A 502 -36.16 9.43 -21.01
CA ILE A 502 -37.11 10.03 -20.06
C ILE A 502 -38.33 10.49 -20.90
N ASN A 503 -39.53 10.13 -20.44
CA ASN A 503 -40.79 10.67 -20.93
C ASN A 503 -41.57 11.23 -19.75
N ALA A 504 -41.58 12.56 -19.62
CA ALA A 504 -42.19 13.28 -18.50
C ALA A 504 -43.21 14.28 -19.04
N PRO A 505 -44.49 14.14 -18.70
CA PRO A 505 -45.54 15.11 -19.17
C PRO A 505 -45.39 16.47 -18.53
N LEU A 506 -44.73 16.57 -17.37
CA LEU A 506 -44.47 17.79 -16.59
C LEU A 506 -42.99 17.82 -16.16
N PRO A 507 -42.43 19.01 -15.86
CA PRO A 507 -41.11 19.07 -15.22
C PRO A 507 -41.08 18.22 -13.95
N THR A 508 -40.03 17.42 -13.78
CA THR A 508 -39.94 16.46 -12.68
C THR A 508 -38.48 16.24 -12.27
N VAL A 509 -38.24 15.35 -11.29
CA VAL A 509 -36.92 14.93 -10.88
C VAL A 509 -36.72 13.47 -11.23
N LEU A 510 -35.65 13.16 -11.96
CA LEU A 510 -35.12 11.81 -12.09
C LEU A 510 -34.29 11.53 -10.83
N ILE A 511 -34.63 10.47 -10.10
CA ILE A 511 -33.87 9.96 -8.95
C ILE A 511 -33.14 8.71 -9.40
N VAL A 512 -31.82 8.67 -9.20
CA VAL A 512 -30.97 7.49 -9.41
C VAL A 512 -30.60 6.92 -8.07
N ASN A 513 -30.79 5.63 -7.87
CA ASN A 513 -30.58 4.90 -6.62
C ASN A 513 -29.08 4.68 -6.31
N GLN A 514 -28.31 5.76 -6.35
CA GLN A 514 -26.89 5.83 -6.01
C GLN A 514 -26.58 7.11 -5.25
N ASN A 515 -25.56 7.09 -4.41
CA ASN A 515 -25.13 8.26 -3.64
C ASN A 515 -24.76 9.43 -4.54
N TYR A 516 -25.19 10.62 -4.16
CA TYR A 516 -24.77 11.85 -4.81
C TYR A 516 -23.29 12.14 -4.56
N ASN A 517 -22.63 12.61 -5.61
CA ASN A 517 -21.33 13.26 -5.52
C ASN A 517 -21.25 14.38 -6.55
N GLU A 518 -20.59 15.49 -6.18
CA GLU A 518 -20.44 16.67 -7.05
C GLU A 518 -19.70 16.41 -8.39
N GLY A 519 -19.09 15.23 -8.55
CA GLY A 519 -18.50 14.79 -9.80
C GLY A 519 -19.53 14.37 -10.86
N TRP A 520 -20.77 14.07 -10.49
CA TRP A 520 -21.83 13.72 -11.43
C TRP A 520 -22.37 14.96 -12.14
N ARG A 521 -22.46 14.89 -13.46
CA ARG A 521 -22.90 16.00 -14.33
C ARG A 521 -23.72 15.49 -15.49
N VAL A 522 -24.66 16.31 -15.99
CA VAL A 522 -25.31 16.08 -17.27
C VAL A 522 -24.27 16.30 -18.39
N SER A 523 -23.96 15.27 -19.15
CA SER A 523 -23.06 15.32 -20.30
C SER A 523 -23.78 15.43 -21.63
N SER A 524 -25.05 15.01 -21.69
CA SER A 524 -25.93 15.16 -22.86
C SER A 524 -27.40 15.20 -22.41
N GLY A 525 -28.24 15.93 -23.11
CA GLY A 525 -29.63 16.19 -22.72
C GLY A 525 -29.80 17.49 -21.92
N ARG A 526 -30.98 17.69 -21.33
CA ARG A 526 -31.33 18.87 -20.52
C ARG A 526 -31.64 18.45 -19.10
N GLY A 527 -30.97 19.04 -18.14
CA GLY A 527 -31.20 18.81 -16.71
C GLY A 527 -30.10 19.38 -15.86
N GLU A 528 -30.33 19.43 -14.55
CA GLU A 528 -29.38 19.88 -13.52
C GLU A 528 -29.26 18.81 -12.44
N VAL A 529 -28.02 18.37 -12.18
CA VAL A 529 -27.73 17.38 -11.13
C VAL A 529 -27.64 18.06 -9.78
N PHE A 530 -28.27 17.49 -8.76
CA PHE A 530 -28.23 17.95 -7.37
C PHE A 530 -28.35 16.76 -6.41
N ALA A 531 -28.12 17.00 -5.12
CA ALA A 531 -28.36 16.00 -4.08
C ALA A 531 -29.85 15.96 -3.72
N ASP A 532 -30.51 14.84 -3.95
CA ASP A 532 -31.88 14.57 -3.55
C ASP A 532 -31.89 13.54 -2.43
N ASP A 533 -32.03 13.99 -1.19
CA ASP A 533 -31.90 13.16 0.01
C ASP A 533 -30.63 12.26 0.01
N GLY A 534 -29.49 12.84 -0.42
CA GLY A 534 -28.21 12.11 -0.53
C GLY A 534 -28.06 11.23 -1.77
N LEU A 535 -29.08 11.06 -2.59
CA LEU A 535 -29.04 10.36 -3.88
C LEU A 535 -28.79 11.32 -5.04
N ILE A 536 -28.50 10.76 -6.22
CA ILE A 536 -28.37 11.55 -7.45
C ILE A 536 -29.76 11.96 -7.92
N GLY A 537 -30.11 13.23 -7.73
CA GLY A 537 -31.30 13.88 -8.29
C GLY A 537 -30.95 14.65 -9.55
N VAL A 538 -31.84 14.63 -10.55
CA VAL A 538 -31.71 15.44 -11.78
C VAL A 538 -33.03 16.13 -12.10
N ARG A 539 -33.06 17.47 -12.03
CA ARG A 539 -34.21 18.24 -12.53
C ARG A 539 -34.27 18.10 -14.04
N VAL A 540 -35.39 17.60 -14.56
CA VAL A 540 -35.61 17.40 -15.99
C VAL A 540 -36.84 18.15 -16.45
N PRO A 541 -36.84 18.84 -17.62
CA PRO A 541 -37.99 19.48 -18.20
C PRO A 541 -39.02 18.45 -18.69
N ALA A 542 -40.24 18.94 -18.94
CA ALA A 542 -41.28 18.16 -19.61
C ALA A 542 -40.83 17.76 -21.02
N GLY A 543 -41.36 16.63 -21.49
CA GLY A 543 -41.12 16.08 -22.84
C GLY A 543 -40.39 14.75 -22.83
N ILE A 544 -40.10 14.27 -24.06
CA ILE A 544 -39.31 13.08 -24.30
C ILE A 544 -37.87 13.52 -24.58
N GLN A 545 -36.91 12.97 -23.80
CA GLN A 545 -35.52 13.25 -24.05
C GLN A 545 -34.62 12.05 -23.72
N ARG A 546 -33.42 12.06 -24.31
CA ARG A 546 -32.30 11.21 -23.91
C ARG A 546 -31.38 12.01 -23.03
N LEU A 547 -31.12 11.52 -21.82
CA LEU A 547 -30.27 12.17 -20.82
C LEU A 547 -29.10 11.28 -20.51
N THR A 548 -27.88 11.83 -20.54
CA THR A 548 -26.68 11.12 -20.12
C THR A 548 -26.02 11.84 -18.96
N LEU A 549 -25.81 11.11 -17.88
CA LEU A 549 -25.00 11.52 -16.74
C LEU A 549 -23.59 10.94 -16.88
N SER A 550 -22.57 11.69 -16.50
CA SER A 550 -21.19 11.19 -16.44
C SER A 550 -20.49 11.68 -15.18
N TYR A 551 -19.68 10.81 -14.61
CA TYR A 551 -18.85 11.11 -13.46
C TYR A 551 -17.47 11.65 -13.88
N ARG A 552 -17.06 12.80 -13.34
CA ARG A 552 -15.74 13.43 -13.59
C ARG A 552 -15.14 13.91 -12.29
N SER A 553 -13.84 13.74 -12.15
CA SER A 553 -13.11 14.21 -10.95
C SER A 553 -12.17 15.35 -11.34
N GLY A 554 -12.51 16.58 -10.96
CA GLY A 554 -11.63 17.74 -11.14
C GLY A 554 -10.27 17.57 -10.46
N PRO A 555 -10.22 17.15 -9.17
CA PRO A 555 -8.95 16.89 -8.47
C PRO A 555 -8.04 15.87 -9.17
N PHE A 556 -8.61 14.86 -9.85
CA PHE A 556 -7.84 13.91 -10.66
C PHE A 556 -7.15 14.61 -11.83
N LEU A 557 -7.86 15.45 -12.57
CA LEU A 557 -7.30 16.17 -13.73
C LEU A 557 -6.20 17.14 -13.33
N TYR A 558 -6.38 17.88 -12.24
CA TYR A 558 -5.33 18.76 -11.69
C TYR A 558 -4.10 17.97 -11.25
N GLY A 559 -4.31 16.87 -10.54
CA GLY A 559 -3.23 15.98 -10.11
C GLY A 559 -2.47 15.37 -11.29
N LEU A 560 -3.18 14.97 -12.36
CA LEU A 560 -2.57 14.49 -13.60
C LEU A 560 -1.68 15.54 -14.25
N ALA A 561 -2.16 16.79 -14.37
CA ALA A 561 -1.38 17.88 -14.93
C ALA A 561 -0.08 18.13 -14.13
N ILE A 562 -0.16 18.15 -12.79
CA ILE A 562 1.01 18.29 -11.91
C ILE A 562 1.97 17.11 -12.08
N GLY A 563 1.45 15.88 -12.16
CA GLY A 563 2.24 14.67 -12.39
C GLY A 563 3.01 14.70 -13.71
N LEU A 564 2.37 15.18 -14.79
CA LEU A 564 3.02 15.35 -16.10
C LEU A 564 4.17 16.38 -16.06
N VAL A 565 4.00 17.47 -15.31
CA VAL A 565 5.08 18.44 -15.07
C VAL A 565 6.23 17.78 -14.31
N ALA A 566 5.97 16.97 -13.30
CA ALA A 566 7.00 16.23 -12.58
C ALA A 566 7.72 15.21 -13.49
N CYS A 567 7.01 14.52 -14.39
CA CYS A 567 7.61 13.65 -15.40
C CYS A 567 8.56 14.44 -16.33
N ALA A 568 8.12 15.58 -16.84
CA ALA A 568 8.93 16.43 -17.71
C ALA A 568 10.19 16.93 -16.98
N ALA A 569 10.05 17.38 -15.73
CA ALA A 569 11.18 17.80 -14.91
C ALA A 569 12.18 16.65 -14.66
N MET A 570 11.71 15.43 -14.39
CA MET A 570 12.58 14.26 -14.22
C MET A 570 13.31 13.89 -15.52
N LEU A 571 12.66 14.00 -16.67
CA LEU A 571 13.30 13.79 -17.98
C LEU A 571 14.39 14.83 -18.27
N LEU A 572 14.17 16.10 -17.86
CA LEU A 572 15.21 17.13 -17.94
C LEU A 572 16.40 16.81 -17.05
N LEU A 573 16.18 16.39 -15.79
CA LEU A 573 17.27 15.95 -14.91
C LEU A 573 18.06 14.79 -15.52
N TRP A 574 17.36 13.81 -16.12
CA TRP A 574 18.00 12.69 -16.80
C TRP A 574 18.83 13.12 -18.01
N ARG A 575 18.30 14.03 -18.85
CA ARG A 575 18.96 14.51 -20.05
C ARG A 575 20.24 15.32 -19.75
N TYR A 576 20.20 16.12 -18.70
CA TYR A 576 21.32 17.00 -18.35
C TYR A 576 22.23 16.41 -17.28
N ASP A 577 21.95 15.18 -16.83
CA ASP A 577 22.71 14.46 -15.81
C ASP A 577 22.93 15.28 -14.51
N LEU A 578 21.94 16.06 -14.13
CA LEU A 578 21.92 16.97 -12.98
C LEU A 578 21.68 16.23 -11.65
#